data_969fc0e27e20901ad70af6ec04e07df0
#
_entry.id   969fc0e27e20901ad70af6ec04e07df0
#
_cell.length_a   1.000
_cell.length_b   1.000
_cell.length_c   1.000
_cell.angle_alpha   90.00
_cell.angle_beta   90.00
_cell.angle_gamma   90.00
#
_symmetry.space_group_name_H-M   'P 1'
#
loop_
_entity.id
_entity.type
_entity.pdbx_description
1 polymer ?
#
loop_
_entity_poly.entity_id
_entity_poly.type
_entity_poly.pdbx_seq_one_letter_code
_entity_poly.pdbx_strand_id
1 'polypeptide(L)'
;MKKLLIVSIMFLCFSYSKKEFIVSIEQPYEKKLDGLKLEIFLDKKKVKETNLKANNIMPSYETFDMYTSNEGKHLLEVKLKDTVFGYDVKYPEEKYIIVGPYLKKNGKIQMGILKQKEGFIFH
;
A
#
# COMPACT_ATOMS: atom_id res chain seq x y z
N MET A 1 18.05 -24.43 -29.10
CA MET A 1 16.59 -24.47 -28.94
C MET A 1 16.15 -25.20 -27.69
N LYS A 2 16.73 -26.38 -27.39
CA LYS A 2 16.37 -27.13 -26.17
C LYS A 2 16.68 -26.36 -24.88
N LYS A 3 17.72 -25.51 -24.88
CA LYS A 3 18.09 -24.67 -23.73
C LYS A 3 17.03 -23.60 -23.42
N LEU A 4 16.36 -23.08 -24.43
CA LEU A 4 15.31 -22.07 -24.27
C LEU A 4 14.06 -22.64 -23.59
N LEU A 5 13.71 -23.90 -23.89
CA LEU A 5 12.59 -24.56 -23.25
C LEU A 5 12.83 -24.80 -21.76
N ILE A 6 14.05 -25.19 -21.38
CA ILE A 6 14.43 -25.38 -19.98
C ILE A 6 14.33 -24.08 -19.19
N VAL A 7 14.80 -22.98 -19.78
CA VAL A 7 14.73 -21.67 -19.16
C VAL A 7 13.27 -21.24 -18.94
N SER A 8 12.40 -21.50 -19.91
CA SER A 8 10.97 -21.19 -19.79
C SER A 8 10.31 -21.96 -18.66
N ILE A 9 10.64 -23.22 -18.48
CA ILE A 9 10.09 -24.05 -17.40
C ILE A 9 10.55 -23.52 -16.03
N MET A 10 11.82 -23.15 -15.90
CA MET A 10 12.34 -22.56 -14.66
C MET A 10 11.66 -21.25 -14.32
N PHE A 11 11.38 -20.43 -15.33
CA PHE A 11 10.67 -19.17 -15.15
C PHE A 11 9.25 -19.38 -14.61
N LEU A 12 8.56 -20.40 -15.11
CA LEU A 12 7.23 -20.75 -14.62
C LEU A 12 7.23 -21.19 -13.15
N CYS A 13 8.28 -21.91 -12.72
CA CYS A 13 8.41 -22.33 -11.33
C CYS A 13 8.58 -21.13 -10.39
N PHE A 14 9.28 -20.09 -10.80
CA PHE A 14 9.47 -18.89 -9.99
C PHE A 14 8.20 -18.04 -9.87
N SER A 15 7.26 -18.14 -10.82
CA SER A 15 6.04 -17.36 -10.78
C SER A 15 5.07 -17.78 -9.66
N TYR A 16 5.30 -18.93 -9.03
CA TYR A 16 4.49 -19.36 -7.89
C TYR A 16 4.92 -18.79 -6.55
N SER A 17 6.06 -18.10 -6.51
CA SER A 17 6.61 -17.53 -5.27
C SER A 17 6.24 -16.05 -5.10
N LYS A 18 4.97 -15.72 -5.30
CA LYS A 18 4.52 -14.35 -5.15
C LYS A 18 4.47 -13.95 -3.69
N LYS A 19 5.17 -12.87 -3.35
CA LYS A 19 5.11 -12.24 -2.05
C LYS A 19 4.32 -10.95 -2.19
N GLU A 20 3.33 -10.75 -1.33
CA GLU A 20 2.47 -9.59 -1.45
C GLU A 20 2.18 -8.98 -0.08
N PHE A 21 2.20 -7.64 -0.04
CA PHE A 21 1.60 -6.88 1.04
C PHE A 21 0.14 -6.65 0.70
N ILE A 22 -0.72 -6.70 1.70
CA ILE A 22 -2.13 -6.36 1.55
C ILE A 22 -2.33 -5.00 2.18
N VAL A 23 -2.65 -4.01 1.36
CA VAL A 23 -2.73 -2.61 1.78
C VAL A 23 -4.17 -2.13 1.70
N SER A 24 -4.64 -1.55 2.79
CA SER A 24 -5.96 -0.92 2.85
C SER A 24 -5.78 0.57 3.03
N ILE A 25 -6.39 1.34 2.15
CA ILE A 25 -6.43 2.80 2.26
C ILE A 25 -7.71 3.17 3.00
N GLU A 26 -7.57 3.69 4.21
CA GLU A 26 -8.70 4.21 4.97
C GLU A 26 -9.09 5.57 4.39
N GLN A 27 -10.32 5.69 3.93
CA GLN A 27 -10.78 6.95 3.35
C GLN A 27 -10.92 8.02 4.43
N PRO A 28 -10.61 9.27 4.10
CA PRO A 28 -10.62 10.34 5.09
C PRO A 28 -12.01 10.69 5.57
N TYR A 29 -12.07 11.18 6.78
CA TYR A 29 -13.28 11.69 7.39
C TYR A 29 -13.60 13.11 6.92
N GLU A 30 -12.56 13.89 6.71
CA GLU A 30 -12.65 15.30 6.39
C GLU A 30 -12.98 15.54 4.92
N LYS A 31 -14.02 16.30 4.68
CA LYS A 31 -14.48 16.63 3.34
C LYS A 31 -13.42 17.40 2.53
N LYS A 32 -12.52 18.11 3.19
CA LYS A 32 -11.42 18.84 2.54
C LYS A 32 -10.44 17.93 1.81
N LEU A 33 -10.36 16.65 2.20
CA LEU A 33 -9.49 15.68 1.56
C LEU A 33 -10.18 14.93 0.43
N ASP A 34 -11.46 15.16 0.21
CA ASP A 34 -12.22 14.48 -0.83
C ASP A 34 -11.68 14.83 -2.21
N GLY A 35 -11.51 13.82 -3.05
CA GLY A 35 -11.05 13.98 -4.43
C GLY A 35 -9.55 14.15 -4.60
N LEU A 36 -8.78 14.26 -3.54
CA LEU A 36 -7.33 14.40 -3.64
C LEU A 36 -6.70 13.11 -4.15
N LYS A 37 -5.71 13.26 -5.03
CA LYS A 37 -4.98 12.13 -5.58
C LYS A 37 -3.98 11.60 -4.58
N LEU A 38 -4.05 10.29 -4.32
CA LEU A 38 -3.12 9.58 -3.45
C LEU A 38 -2.33 8.59 -4.30
N GLU A 39 -1.02 8.63 -4.17
CA GLU A 39 -0.13 7.73 -4.90
C GLU A 39 0.72 6.93 -3.91
N ILE A 40 0.85 5.63 -4.16
CA ILE A 40 1.62 4.73 -3.29
C ILE A 40 2.76 4.13 -4.09
N PHE A 41 3.96 4.18 -3.51
CA PHE A 41 5.19 3.66 -4.09
C PHE A 41 5.80 2.61 -3.18
N LEU A 42 6.28 1.53 -3.77
CA LEU A 42 7.05 0.53 -3.06
C LEU A 42 8.44 0.47 -3.69
N ASP A 43 9.48 0.71 -2.88
CA ASP A 43 10.86 0.76 -3.34
C ASP A 43 11.03 1.67 -4.56
N LYS A 44 10.44 2.87 -4.49
CA LYS A 44 10.47 3.91 -5.53
C LYS A 44 9.66 3.62 -6.79
N LYS A 45 8.92 2.52 -6.82
CA LYS A 45 8.07 2.17 -7.94
C LYS A 45 6.60 2.41 -7.59
N LYS A 46 5.88 3.16 -8.43
CA LYS A 46 4.46 3.42 -8.20
C LYS A 46 3.65 2.14 -8.36
N VAL A 47 2.90 1.78 -7.32
CA VAL A 47 2.09 0.56 -7.29
C VAL A 47 0.60 0.84 -7.24
N LYS A 48 0.19 2.05 -6.87
CA LYS A 48 -1.23 2.40 -6.77
C LYS A 48 -1.42 3.91 -6.90
N GLU A 49 -2.50 4.29 -7.56
CA GLU A 49 -2.96 5.67 -7.65
C GLU A 49 -4.47 5.66 -7.52
N THR A 50 -5.01 6.50 -6.67
CA THR A 50 -6.45 6.59 -6.46
C THR A 50 -6.82 7.99 -6.00
N ASN A 51 -8.08 8.36 -6.15
CA ASN A 51 -8.62 9.60 -5.60
C ASN A 51 -9.35 9.30 -4.30
N LEU A 52 -9.07 10.08 -3.28
CA LEU A 52 -9.70 9.91 -1.98
C LEU A 52 -11.20 10.19 -2.05
N LYS A 53 -11.97 9.41 -1.31
CA LYS A 53 -13.43 9.57 -1.20
C LYS A 53 -13.79 9.75 0.27
N ALA A 54 -13.93 10.99 0.69
CA ALA A 54 -14.25 11.31 2.08
C ALA A 54 -15.61 10.71 2.46
N ASN A 55 -15.66 10.12 3.64
CA ASN A 55 -16.89 9.55 4.19
C ASN A 55 -16.94 9.81 5.69
N ASN A 56 -17.89 10.62 6.13
CA ASN A 56 -18.05 10.98 7.52
C ASN A 56 -19.15 10.19 8.24
N ILE A 57 -19.74 9.21 7.56
CA ILE A 57 -20.83 8.41 8.12
C ILE A 57 -20.30 7.11 8.69
N MET A 58 -19.46 6.40 7.95
CA MET A 58 -18.87 5.13 8.38
C MET A 58 -17.47 4.97 7.79
N PRO A 59 -16.59 4.20 8.45
CA PRO A 59 -15.28 3.89 7.89
C PRO A 59 -15.40 3.21 6.53
N SER A 60 -14.55 3.62 5.59
CA SER A 60 -14.51 3.06 4.24
C SER A 60 -13.06 2.79 3.87
N TYR A 61 -12.81 1.64 3.21
CA TYR A 61 -11.46 1.20 2.87
C TYR A 61 -11.38 0.80 1.41
N GLU A 62 -10.25 1.11 0.78
CA GLU A 62 -9.92 0.59 -0.54
C GLU A 62 -8.71 -0.33 -0.38
N THR A 63 -8.87 -1.61 -0.68
CA THR A 63 -7.83 -2.62 -0.45
C THR A 63 -7.22 -3.08 -1.77
N PHE A 64 -5.90 -3.23 -1.79
CA PHE A 64 -5.18 -3.72 -2.95
C PHE A 64 -3.96 -4.53 -2.51
N ASP A 65 -3.42 -5.32 -3.45
CA ASP A 65 -2.21 -6.11 -3.21
C ASP A 65 -1.00 -5.40 -3.79
N MET A 66 0.10 -5.44 -3.05
CA MET A 66 1.35 -4.81 -3.43
C MET A 66 2.42 -5.89 -3.46
N TYR A 67 2.94 -6.18 -4.65
CA TYR A 67 3.84 -7.33 -4.86
C TYR A 67 5.31 -6.95 -4.67
N THR A 68 6.06 -7.87 -4.07
CA THR A 68 7.51 -7.74 -3.93
C THR A 68 8.18 -9.08 -4.26
N SER A 69 9.45 -9.01 -4.66
CA SER A 69 10.25 -10.20 -4.96
C SER A 69 11.07 -10.66 -3.76
N ASN A 70 11.29 -9.81 -2.77
CA ASN A 70 12.19 -10.07 -1.66
C ASN A 70 11.52 -9.98 -0.31
N GLU A 71 11.98 -10.81 0.63
CA GLU A 71 11.64 -10.67 2.04
C GLU A 71 12.52 -9.56 2.64
N GLY A 72 12.13 -9.12 3.83
CA GLY A 72 12.88 -8.11 4.57
C GLY A 72 12.30 -6.72 4.44
N LYS A 73 13.16 -5.73 4.58
CA LYS A 73 12.77 -4.32 4.67
C LYS A 73 12.55 -3.71 3.30
N HIS A 74 11.43 -3.01 3.16
CA HIS A 74 11.07 -2.25 1.96
C HIS A 74 10.70 -0.83 2.33
N LEU A 75 10.80 0.09 1.37
CA LEU A 75 10.38 1.48 1.55
C LEU A 75 9.00 1.67 0.96
N LEU A 76 8.05 2.04 1.82
CA LEU A 76 6.69 2.40 1.41
C LEU A 76 6.57 3.92 1.46
N GLU A 77 6.18 4.52 0.34
CA GLU A 77 5.96 5.96 0.28
C GLU A 77 4.53 6.24 -0.15
N VAL A 78 3.87 7.16 0.56
CA VAL A 78 2.51 7.59 0.25
C VAL A 78 2.58 9.08 -0.06
N LYS A 79 2.22 9.45 -1.27
CA LYS A 79 2.23 10.84 -1.71
C LYS A 79 0.82 11.39 -1.78
N LEU A 80 0.60 12.50 -1.10
CA LEU A 80 -0.68 13.21 -1.13
C LEU A 80 -0.38 14.70 -1.32
N LYS A 81 -0.88 15.28 -2.41
CA LYS A 81 -0.52 16.61 -2.86
C LYS A 81 1.00 16.71 -3.03
N ASP A 82 1.65 17.66 -2.35
CA ASP A 82 3.10 17.89 -2.43
C ASP A 82 3.87 17.21 -1.31
N THR A 83 3.19 16.41 -0.49
CA THR A 83 3.80 15.77 0.67
C THR A 83 3.98 14.28 0.45
N VAL A 84 5.18 13.79 0.77
CA VAL A 84 5.50 12.36 0.72
C VAL A 84 5.74 11.86 2.13
N PHE A 85 5.03 10.79 2.51
CA PHE A 85 5.18 10.13 3.80
C PHE A 85 5.90 8.82 3.57
N GLY A 86 7.07 8.62 4.21
CA GLY A 86 7.88 7.43 4.02
C GLY A 86 7.88 6.52 5.25
N TYR A 87 7.79 5.22 5.02
CA TYR A 87 7.77 4.21 6.07
C TYR A 87 8.60 3.01 5.67
N ASP A 88 9.30 2.42 6.65
CA ASP A 88 9.89 1.10 6.45
C ASP A 88 8.85 0.03 6.76
N VAL A 89 8.67 -0.91 5.84
CA VAL A 89 7.76 -2.04 6.02
C VAL A 89 8.52 -3.34 5.79
N LYS A 90 8.27 -4.34 6.63
CA LYS A 90 8.97 -5.63 6.57
C LYS A 90 8.05 -6.74 6.09
N TYR A 91 8.52 -7.51 5.14
CA TYR A 91 7.82 -8.69 4.66
C TYR A 91 8.48 -9.94 5.22
N PRO A 92 7.76 -10.91 5.80
CA PRO A 92 6.29 -10.97 5.94
C PRO A 92 5.76 -10.44 7.28
N GLU A 93 6.61 -9.92 8.18
CA GLU A 93 6.23 -9.55 9.53
C GLU A 93 5.16 -8.45 9.57
N GLU A 94 5.15 -7.59 8.56
CA GLU A 94 4.22 -6.47 8.43
C GLU A 94 3.44 -6.55 7.13
N LYS A 95 2.97 -7.76 6.81
CA LYS A 95 2.28 -8.06 5.55
C LYS A 95 1.01 -7.24 5.35
N TYR A 96 0.29 -6.95 6.42
CA TYR A 96 -0.98 -6.21 6.36
C TYR A 96 -0.75 -4.78 6.81
N ILE A 97 -1.13 -3.84 5.95
CA ILE A 97 -0.87 -2.42 6.16
C ILE A 97 -2.16 -1.63 5.97
N ILE A 98 -2.46 -0.72 6.89
CA ILE A 98 -3.51 0.28 6.70
C ILE A 98 -2.85 1.65 6.67
N VAL A 99 -3.14 2.43 5.65
CA VAL A 99 -2.74 3.84 5.58
C VAL A 99 -3.99 4.70 5.53
N GLY A 100 -3.96 5.84 6.21
CA GLY A 100 -5.11 6.73 6.23
C GLY A 100 -4.70 8.18 6.42
N PRO A 101 -5.06 9.05 5.46
CA PRO A 101 -4.81 10.48 5.61
C PRO A 101 -5.82 11.14 6.55
N TYR A 102 -5.35 12.13 7.29
CA TYR A 102 -6.23 12.93 8.15
C TYR A 102 -5.67 14.34 8.31
N LEU A 103 -6.50 15.26 8.79
CA LEU A 103 -6.09 16.62 9.06
C LEU A 103 -5.82 16.80 10.54
N LYS A 104 -4.70 17.44 10.85
CA LYS A 104 -4.43 17.92 12.21
C LYS A 104 -5.27 19.17 12.51
N LYS A 105 -5.35 19.53 13.78
CA LYS A 105 -6.06 20.74 14.22
C LYS A 105 -5.59 22.01 13.50
N ASN A 106 -4.31 22.07 13.12
CA ASN A 106 -3.73 23.20 12.40
C ASN A 106 -4.00 23.18 10.89
N GLY A 107 -4.77 22.20 10.40
CA GLY A 107 -5.09 22.05 8.97
C GLY A 107 -4.05 21.33 8.14
N LYS A 108 -2.95 20.89 8.73
CA LYS A 108 -1.92 20.13 8.00
C LYS A 108 -2.34 18.68 7.80
N ILE A 109 -2.02 18.17 6.62
CA ILE A 109 -2.29 16.76 6.28
C ILE A 109 -1.27 15.87 6.98
N GLN A 110 -1.77 14.79 7.59
CA GLN A 110 -0.95 13.75 8.18
C GLN A 110 -1.38 12.40 7.65
N MET A 111 -0.48 11.42 7.76
CA MET A 111 -0.75 10.05 7.33
C MET A 111 -0.59 9.11 8.50
N GLY A 112 -1.66 8.38 8.82
CA GLY A 112 -1.61 7.31 9.79
C GLY A 112 -1.22 6.01 9.13
N ILE A 113 -0.49 5.15 9.84
CA ILE A 113 -0.13 3.83 9.34
C ILE A 113 -0.25 2.80 10.47
N LEU A 114 -0.84 1.65 10.13
CA LEU A 114 -0.86 0.47 10.98
C LEU A 114 -0.27 -0.68 10.18
N LYS A 115 0.60 -1.47 10.83
CA LYS A 115 1.26 -2.60 10.21
C LYS A 115 1.15 -3.81 11.11
N GLN A 116 0.81 -4.96 10.55
CA GLN A 116 0.79 -6.21 11.34
C GLN A 116 0.93 -7.45 10.45
N LYS A 117 1.28 -8.55 11.08
CA LYS A 117 1.53 -9.81 10.39
C LYS A 117 0.23 -10.50 9.97
N GLU A 118 -0.81 -10.38 10.77
CA GLU A 118 -2.10 -11.01 10.52
C GLU A 118 -3.12 -9.99 10.03
N GLY A 119 -4.13 -10.47 9.30
CA GLY A 119 -5.13 -9.59 8.72
C GLY A 119 -5.89 -8.76 9.74
N PHE A 120 -6.34 -7.58 9.29
CA PHE A 120 -7.20 -6.71 10.09
C PHE A 120 -8.64 -7.20 10.05
N ILE A 121 -9.35 -7.04 11.18
CA ILE A 121 -10.77 -7.34 11.24
C ILE A 121 -11.52 -6.01 11.17
N PHE A 122 -12.37 -5.89 10.16
CA PHE A 122 -13.20 -4.71 9.97
C PHE A 122 -14.64 -5.03 10.38
N HIS A 123 -15.19 -4.21 11.29
CA HIS A 123 -16.55 -4.37 11.77
C HIS A 123 -17.46 -3.27 11.27
#